data_925e17439287918fa8bbfb3cab6eb14b
#
_entry.id   925e17439287918fa8bbfb3cab6eb14b
#
_cell.length_a   1.000
_cell.length_b   1.000
_cell.length_c   1.000
_cell.angle_alpha   90.00
_cell.angle_beta   90.00
_cell.angle_gamma   90.00
#
_symmetry.space_group_name_H-M   'P 1'
#
loop_
_entity.id
_entity.type
_entity.pdbx_description
1 polymer ?
#
loop_
_entity_poly.entity_id
_entity_poly.type
_entity_poly.pdbx_seq_one_letter_code
_entity_poly.pdbx_strand_id
1 'polypeptide(L)'
;MDSRRGEVEDFPNETDSAATPSTVELPWTTVEHYLGRGLGASYRLSAADEPLVSYEIAAAGRGIALHVELTGRHHAPSSPLAAVRIDRVLHGGRRLARVTTSEPELLRDFHDLLLAVADRIVVDGQGLARAFDETVHGWSALLGRPRGLSRERRLGLHGELAVLARTAGTIGWQAALDAWVGPTGEEHDFALESADLEVKTTAAERRRHTIHGLGQLTETTGRPLWFASLRLTRGGAGGRTLADSVKAVRDAAAAENIALGRRLDGLLNAVGWDAEQPDDERWTPRDSPLLIRATGMPRLTAENLPEGAVERIDTVNYVVDVTGLSSDGQPPPLDLSDLPLP
;
A
#
# COMPACT_ATOMS: atom_id res chain seq x y z
N MET A 1 21.23 78.30 -25.55
CA MET A 1 22.09 77.14 -25.78
C MET A 1 21.65 76.17 -24.74
N ASP A 2 20.90 75.52 -25.17
CA ASP A 2 20.41 74.24 -25.66
C ASP A 2 19.95 73.33 -24.51
N SER A 3 18.63 73.31 -24.42
CA SER A 3 17.84 72.50 -23.52
C SER A 3 17.64 71.11 -24.19
N ARG A 4 18.03 70.06 -23.53
CA ARG A 4 17.43 68.77 -23.86
C ARG A 4 16.70 68.20 -22.67
N ARG A 5 15.38 68.19 -22.82
CA ARG A 5 14.45 67.46 -21.98
C ARG A 5 14.66 65.99 -22.23
N GLY A 6 14.88 65.23 -21.16
CA GLY A 6 14.78 63.77 -21.17
C GLY A 6 13.29 63.36 -21.02
N GLU A 7 12.82 62.65 -21.99
CA GLU A 7 11.53 61.96 -21.96
C GLU A 7 11.58 60.86 -20.90
N VAL A 8 10.61 60.89 -20.00
CA VAL A 8 10.32 59.79 -19.08
C VAL A 8 9.42 58.78 -19.85
N GLU A 9 9.99 57.64 -20.23
CA GLU A 9 9.22 56.54 -20.76
C GLU A 9 8.37 55.91 -19.61
N ASP A 10 7.07 56.01 -19.80
CA ASP A 10 6.05 55.40 -18.97
C ASP A 10 5.99 53.90 -19.27
N PHE A 11 6.48 53.05 -18.36
CA PHE A 11 6.35 51.61 -18.46
C PHE A 11 4.95 51.20 -18.04
N PRO A 12 4.22 50.41 -18.86
CA PRO A 12 2.89 49.92 -18.46
C PRO A 12 3.04 48.96 -17.27
N ASN A 13 2.21 49.25 -16.27
CA ASN A 13 2.04 48.42 -15.07
C ASN A 13 1.34 47.12 -15.47
N GLU A 14 2.09 46.09 -15.79
CA GLU A 14 1.58 44.72 -15.94
C GLU A 14 1.14 44.25 -14.57
N THR A 15 -0.15 44.27 -14.35
CA THR A 15 -0.80 43.51 -13.30
C THR A 15 -0.54 42.04 -13.59
N ASP A 16 0.41 41.50 -12.85
CA ASP A 16 0.78 40.06 -12.86
C ASP A 16 -0.45 39.28 -12.37
N SER A 17 -1.20 38.79 -13.33
CA SER A 17 -2.24 37.79 -13.10
C SER A 17 -1.50 36.49 -12.72
N ALA A 18 -1.55 36.13 -11.44
CA ALA A 18 -1.03 34.87 -10.93
C ALA A 18 -1.70 33.73 -11.72
N ALA A 19 -1.02 33.28 -12.77
CA ALA A 19 -1.38 32.07 -13.49
C ALA A 19 -1.17 30.91 -12.52
N THR A 20 -2.24 30.21 -12.17
CA THR A 20 -2.18 28.93 -11.48
C THR A 20 -1.24 28.03 -12.26
N PRO A 21 -0.20 27.43 -11.67
CA PRO A 21 0.71 26.55 -12.40
C PRO A 21 -0.09 25.37 -12.96
N SER A 22 -0.09 25.26 -14.29
CA SER A 22 -0.92 24.28 -15.01
C SER A 22 -0.29 22.88 -15.07
N THR A 23 0.92 22.68 -14.54
CA THR A 23 1.63 21.39 -14.59
C THR A 23 2.83 21.41 -13.64
N VAL A 24 3.13 20.28 -13.01
CA VAL A 24 4.34 20.11 -12.18
C VAL A 24 5.52 19.80 -13.10
N GLU A 25 6.51 20.73 -13.18
CA GLU A 25 7.65 20.58 -14.05
C GLU A 25 8.97 20.39 -13.26
N LEU A 26 9.68 19.34 -13.57
CA LEU A 26 11.09 19.11 -13.18
C LEU A 26 11.79 18.38 -14.34
N PRO A 27 12.64 19.07 -15.13
CA PRO A 27 13.27 18.45 -16.29
C PRO A 27 14.19 17.28 -15.90
N TRP A 28 14.13 16.18 -16.66
CA TRP A 28 15.02 15.03 -16.46
C TRP A 28 16.50 15.41 -16.46
N THR A 29 16.91 16.35 -17.32
CA THR A 29 18.29 16.82 -17.39
C THR A 29 18.81 17.38 -16.06
N THR A 30 17.92 17.97 -15.25
CA THR A 30 18.25 18.42 -13.89
C THR A 30 18.48 17.21 -13.00
N VAL A 31 17.58 16.23 -13.02
CA VAL A 31 17.68 15.00 -12.21
C VAL A 31 18.95 14.22 -12.56
N GLU A 32 19.18 13.99 -13.85
CA GLU A 32 20.36 13.30 -14.37
C GLU A 32 21.67 13.96 -13.95
N HIS A 33 21.72 15.31 -13.96
CA HIS A 33 22.89 16.06 -13.51
C HIS A 33 23.21 15.78 -12.03
N TYR A 34 22.20 15.79 -11.14
CA TYR A 34 22.39 15.50 -9.71
C TYR A 34 22.78 14.04 -9.48
N LEU A 35 22.12 13.09 -10.14
CA LEU A 35 22.44 11.67 -10.05
C LEU A 35 23.86 11.38 -10.51
N GLY A 36 24.27 11.93 -11.65
CA GLY A 36 25.61 11.72 -12.22
C GLY A 36 26.74 12.30 -11.36
N ARG A 37 26.45 13.30 -10.52
CA ARG A 37 27.40 13.88 -9.56
C ARG A 37 27.30 13.31 -8.16
N GLY A 38 26.34 12.42 -7.91
CA GLY A 38 26.08 11.87 -6.59
C GLY A 38 25.58 12.90 -5.57
N LEU A 39 24.99 14.00 -6.04
CA LEU A 39 24.48 15.08 -5.20
C LEU A 39 22.99 14.82 -4.85
N GLY A 40 22.64 15.07 -3.59
CA GLY A 40 21.24 15.03 -3.16
C GLY A 40 20.56 16.38 -3.37
N ALA A 41 19.26 16.35 -3.69
CA ALA A 41 18.41 17.54 -3.79
C ALA A 41 16.96 17.19 -3.42
N SER A 42 16.22 18.18 -2.93
CA SER A 42 14.77 18.04 -2.67
C SER A 42 14.05 19.25 -3.24
N TYR A 43 13.01 18.99 -4.00
CA TYR A 43 12.16 19.98 -4.64
C TYR A 43 10.75 19.88 -4.09
N ARG A 44 10.25 20.94 -3.45
CA ARG A 44 8.85 21.01 -3.09
C ARG A 44 8.01 21.29 -4.34
N LEU A 45 6.98 20.47 -4.56
CA LEU A 45 6.11 20.55 -5.72
C LEU A 45 4.75 21.17 -5.40
N SER A 46 4.32 21.13 -4.13
CA SER A 46 3.07 21.76 -3.65
C SER A 46 3.29 23.16 -3.08
N ALA A 47 2.23 23.98 -3.02
CA ALA A 47 2.25 25.27 -2.36
C ALA A 47 2.54 25.18 -0.84
N ALA A 48 2.92 26.29 -0.21
CA ALA A 48 3.42 26.27 1.18
C ALA A 48 2.35 25.91 2.22
N ASP A 49 1.10 26.22 1.93
CA ASP A 49 -0.10 26.01 2.75
C ASP A 49 -0.86 24.70 2.43
N GLU A 50 -0.37 23.95 1.44
CA GLU A 50 -0.91 22.65 1.02
C GLU A 50 -0.18 21.48 1.65
N PRO A 51 -0.77 20.27 1.63
CA PRO A 51 -0.06 19.04 2.01
C PRO A 51 1.28 18.92 1.26
N LEU A 52 2.32 18.47 1.97
CA LEU A 52 3.65 18.38 1.40
C LEU A 52 3.66 17.34 0.27
N VAL A 53 3.99 17.81 -0.93
CA VAL A 53 4.41 16.95 -2.05
C VAL A 53 5.82 17.40 -2.45
N SER A 54 6.80 16.49 -2.36
CA SER A 54 8.18 16.82 -2.69
C SER A 54 8.86 15.71 -3.46
N TYR A 55 9.74 16.10 -4.36
CA TYR A 55 10.57 15.21 -5.16
C TYR A 55 12.00 15.19 -4.59
N GLU A 56 12.48 14.02 -4.27
CA GLU A 56 13.84 13.82 -3.74
C GLU A 56 14.75 13.16 -4.77
N ILE A 57 15.97 13.69 -4.89
CA ILE A 57 17.09 13.04 -5.55
C ILE A 57 18.05 12.61 -4.45
N ALA A 58 18.24 11.30 -4.29
CA ALA A 58 19.07 10.78 -3.22
C ALA A 58 20.56 11.01 -3.49
N ALA A 59 21.31 11.42 -2.46
CA ALA A 59 22.76 11.53 -2.54
C ALA A 59 23.43 10.19 -2.91
N ALA A 60 24.64 10.26 -3.47
CA ALA A 60 25.41 9.12 -3.95
C ALA A 60 24.76 8.33 -5.11
N GLY A 61 23.91 8.99 -5.92
CA GLY A 61 23.28 8.40 -7.11
C GLY A 61 22.29 7.27 -6.80
N ARG A 62 21.76 7.21 -5.56
CA ARG A 62 20.94 6.08 -5.07
C ARG A 62 19.50 6.08 -5.55
N GLY A 63 19.10 7.04 -6.40
CA GLY A 63 17.78 7.05 -7.00
C GLY A 63 16.97 8.31 -6.72
N ILE A 64 15.70 8.24 -7.01
CA ILE A 64 14.71 9.31 -6.89
C ILE A 64 13.50 8.84 -6.12
N ALA A 65 12.79 9.75 -5.46
CA ALA A 65 11.58 9.45 -4.71
C ALA A 65 10.56 10.59 -4.80
N LEU A 66 9.27 10.27 -4.71
CA LEU A 66 8.21 11.22 -4.42
C LEU A 66 7.74 11.04 -2.98
N HIS A 67 7.73 12.11 -2.21
CA HIS A 67 7.15 12.14 -0.88
C HIS A 67 5.81 12.87 -0.92
N VAL A 68 4.78 12.26 -0.36
CA VAL A 68 3.43 12.81 -0.29
C VAL A 68 2.93 12.75 1.14
N GLU A 69 2.51 13.86 1.71
CA GLU A 69 1.97 13.91 3.07
C GLU A 69 0.65 13.15 3.18
N LEU A 70 0.59 12.26 4.16
CA LEU A 70 -0.60 11.50 4.49
C LEU A 70 -1.42 12.28 5.52
N THR A 71 -2.44 12.99 5.07
CA THR A 71 -3.33 13.79 5.92
C THR A 71 -4.50 12.96 6.44
N GLY A 72 -4.90 13.19 7.69
CA GLY A 72 -6.03 12.49 8.31
C GLY A 72 -5.78 10.99 8.49
N ARG A 73 -6.73 10.16 8.06
CA ARG A 73 -6.65 8.69 8.08
C ARG A 73 -6.17 8.08 6.76
N HIS A 74 -5.62 8.89 5.87
CA HIS A 74 -5.11 8.38 4.59
C HIS A 74 -3.89 7.49 4.80
N HIS A 75 -3.88 6.36 4.12
CA HIS A 75 -2.80 5.38 4.14
C HIS A 75 -2.02 5.41 2.81
N ALA A 76 -0.77 4.98 2.88
CA ALA A 76 0.01 4.76 1.67
C ALA A 76 -0.60 3.57 0.90
N PRO A 77 -0.96 3.75 -0.39
CA PRO A 77 -1.48 2.64 -1.18
C PRO A 77 -0.40 1.57 -1.41
N SER A 78 -0.81 0.36 -1.74
CA SER A 78 0.11 -0.64 -2.25
C SER A 78 0.34 -0.42 -3.75
N SER A 79 1.59 -0.64 -4.22
CA SER A 79 1.89 -0.56 -5.65
C SER A 79 1.56 -1.88 -6.34
N PRO A 80 0.81 -1.88 -7.46
CA PRO A 80 0.65 -3.07 -8.32
C PRO A 80 1.90 -3.34 -9.18
N LEU A 81 2.84 -2.38 -9.28
CA LEU A 81 4.06 -2.51 -10.06
C LEU A 81 5.16 -3.14 -9.20
N ALA A 82 5.73 -4.27 -9.65
CA ALA A 82 6.79 -4.97 -8.92
C ALA A 82 8.07 -4.13 -8.70
N ALA A 83 8.35 -3.19 -9.62
CA ALA A 83 9.50 -2.30 -9.56
C ALA A 83 9.26 -1.04 -8.70
N VAL A 84 8.04 -0.79 -8.22
CA VAL A 84 7.69 0.42 -7.48
C VAL A 84 7.26 0.07 -6.06
N ARG A 85 7.87 0.73 -5.08
CA ARG A 85 7.55 0.62 -3.66
C ARG A 85 6.89 1.89 -3.17
N ILE A 86 5.94 1.74 -2.27
CA ILE A 86 5.31 2.85 -1.55
C ILE A 86 5.43 2.55 -0.06
N ASP A 87 6.35 3.22 0.60
CA ASP A 87 6.65 3.04 2.01
C ASP A 87 6.11 4.23 2.81
N ARG A 88 5.74 3.99 4.08
CA ARG A 88 5.46 5.09 5.02
C ARG A 88 6.75 5.53 5.66
N VAL A 89 6.97 6.82 5.69
CA VAL A 89 8.12 7.42 6.36
C VAL A 89 7.66 8.57 7.26
N LEU A 90 8.36 8.77 8.36
CA LEU A 90 8.16 9.94 9.21
C LEU A 90 9.30 10.93 8.95
N HIS A 91 8.97 12.14 8.54
CA HIS A 91 9.97 13.17 8.29
C HIS A 91 9.50 14.52 8.85
N GLY A 92 10.29 15.13 9.73
CA GLY A 92 9.95 16.40 10.38
C GLY A 92 8.61 16.36 11.14
N GLY A 93 8.26 15.23 11.77
CA GLY A 93 6.99 15.05 12.48
C GLY A 93 5.76 14.84 11.57
N ARG A 94 5.95 14.78 10.25
CA ARG A 94 4.89 14.53 9.26
C ARG A 94 4.93 13.09 8.79
N ARG A 95 3.75 12.48 8.63
CA ARG A 95 3.61 11.16 8.01
C ARG A 95 3.60 11.33 6.50
N LEU A 96 4.54 10.70 5.82
CA LEU A 96 4.66 10.76 4.37
C LEU A 96 4.55 9.35 3.78
N ALA A 97 3.97 9.25 2.59
CA ALA A 97 4.20 8.13 1.69
C ALA A 97 5.43 8.44 0.84
N ARG A 98 6.36 7.50 0.74
CA ARG A 98 7.56 7.58 -0.09
C ARG A 98 7.44 6.58 -1.23
N VAL A 99 7.37 7.08 -2.46
CA VAL A 99 7.29 6.27 -3.68
C VAL A 99 8.69 6.15 -4.29
N THR A 100 9.19 4.92 -4.42
CA THR A 100 10.56 4.63 -4.91
C THR A 100 10.54 3.50 -5.92
N THR A 101 11.62 3.36 -6.71
CA THR A 101 11.87 2.18 -7.54
C THR A 101 13.04 1.36 -7.02
N SER A 102 12.97 0.03 -7.21
CA SER A 102 14.08 -0.90 -6.97
C SER A 102 14.98 -1.11 -8.19
N GLU A 103 14.59 -0.57 -9.35
CA GLU A 103 15.23 -0.84 -10.65
C GLU A 103 15.94 0.43 -11.16
N PRO A 104 17.26 0.54 -11.00
CA PRO A 104 18.03 1.74 -11.42
C PRO A 104 17.93 2.06 -12.91
N GLU A 105 17.77 1.05 -13.76
CA GLU A 105 17.61 1.19 -15.20
C GLU A 105 16.29 1.84 -15.61
N LEU A 106 15.29 1.83 -14.75
CA LEU A 106 13.98 2.44 -14.98
C LEU A 106 13.85 3.86 -14.44
N LEU A 107 14.92 4.47 -13.93
CA LEU A 107 14.86 5.77 -13.26
C LEU A 107 14.26 6.87 -14.14
N ARG A 108 14.50 6.83 -15.47
CA ARG A 108 13.93 7.81 -16.40
C ARG A 108 12.40 7.66 -16.50
N ASP A 109 11.92 6.45 -16.74
CA ASP A 109 10.49 6.18 -16.86
C ASP A 109 9.79 6.40 -15.51
N PHE A 110 10.50 6.05 -14.43
CA PHE A 110 10.01 6.26 -13.07
C PHE A 110 9.90 7.75 -12.72
N HIS A 111 10.83 8.58 -13.20
CA HIS A 111 10.74 10.04 -13.06
C HIS A 111 9.43 10.57 -13.68
N ASP A 112 9.15 10.17 -14.90
CA ASP A 112 7.93 10.60 -15.60
C ASP A 112 6.66 10.11 -14.87
N LEU A 113 6.67 8.88 -14.33
CA LEU A 113 5.60 8.36 -13.45
C LEU A 113 5.40 9.24 -12.21
N LEU A 114 6.48 9.58 -11.50
CA LEU A 114 6.41 10.39 -10.28
C LEU A 114 5.84 11.78 -10.56
N LEU A 115 6.23 12.42 -11.66
CA LEU A 115 5.68 13.72 -12.04
C LEU A 115 4.21 13.64 -12.41
N ALA A 116 3.78 12.61 -13.13
CA ALA A 116 2.38 12.40 -13.47
C ALA A 116 1.50 12.16 -12.24
N VAL A 117 2.02 11.44 -11.22
CA VAL A 117 1.33 11.28 -9.93
C VAL A 117 1.29 12.61 -9.17
N ALA A 118 2.41 13.35 -9.13
CA ALA A 118 2.47 14.64 -8.45
C ALA A 118 1.53 15.67 -9.06
N ASP A 119 1.41 15.69 -10.39
CA ASP A 119 0.52 16.59 -11.12
C ASP A 119 -0.95 16.36 -10.71
N ARG A 120 -1.39 15.10 -10.68
CA ARG A 120 -2.74 14.74 -10.22
C ARG A 120 -3.02 15.14 -8.77
N ILE A 121 -1.99 15.09 -7.91
CA ILE A 121 -2.15 15.49 -6.50
C ILE A 121 -2.19 17.00 -6.37
N VAL A 122 -1.24 17.70 -7.01
CA VAL A 122 -1.04 19.16 -6.82
C VAL A 122 -2.04 19.97 -7.65
N VAL A 123 -2.26 19.57 -8.91
CA VAL A 123 -3.14 20.33 -9.82
C VAL A 123 -4.60 19.87 -9.71
N ASP A 124 -4.86 18.54 -9.71
CA ASP A 124 -6.22 17.99 -9.68
C ASP A 124 -6.75 17.81 -8.25
N GLY A 125 -5.94 18.02 -7.20
CA GLY A 125 -6.33 17.87 -5.79
C GLY A 125 -6.66 16.42 -5.39
N GLN A 126 -6.15 15.42 -6.12
CA GLN A 126 -6.43 14.02 -5.84
C GLN A 126 -5.61 13.51 -4.64
N GLY A 127 -6.17 12.56 -3.88
CA GLY A 127 -5.39 11.81 -2.91
C GLY A 127 -4.40 10.85 -3.58
N LEU A 128 -3.26 10.55 -2.90
CA LEU A 128 -2.17 9.73 -3.46
C LEU A 128 -2.65 8.39 -4.04
N ALA A 129 -3.53 7.69 -3.33
CA ALA A 129 -4.01 6.37 -3.76
C ALA A 129 -4.67 6.44 -5.15
N ARG A 130 -5.58 7.40 -5.31
CA ARG A 130 -6.29 7.61 -6.58
C ARG A 130 -5.35 8.13 -7.68
N ALA A 131 -4.51 9.11 -7.37
CA ALA A 131 -3.56 9.68 -8.31
C ALA A 131 -2.59 8.61 -8.84
N PHE A 132 -2.10 7.75 -7.95
CA PHE A 132 -1.19 6.65 -8.31
C PHE A 132 -1.91 5.60 -9.18
N ASP A 133 -3.08 5.14 -8.75
CA ASP A 133 -3.88 4.13 -9.46
C ASP A 133 -4.26 4.60 -10.88
N GLU A 134 -4.79 5.81 -11.03
CA GLU A 134 -5.15 6.37 -12.33
C GLU A 134 -3.92 6.57 -13.24
N THR A 135 -2.76 6.96 -12.68
CA THR A 135 -1.52 7.09 -13.44
C THR A 135 -1.05 5.73 -13.93
N VAL A 136 -0.99 4.73 -13.05
CA VAL A 136 -0.58 3.36 -13.40
C VAL A 136 -1.54 2.75 -14.41
N HIS A 137 -2.86 2.96 -14.27
CA HIS A 137 -3.86 2.50 -15.25
C HIS A 137 -3.63 3.10 -16.65
N GLY A 138 -3.39 4.41 -16.72
CA GLY A 138 -3.06 5.08 -17.97
C GLY A 138 -1.77 4.57 -18.60
N TRP A 139 -0.76 4.25 -17.78
CA TRP A 139 0.53 3.75 -18.24
C TRP A 139 0.51 2.26 -18.55
N SER A 140 -0.24 1.44 -17.82
CA SER A 140 -0.36 0.01 -18.09
C SER A 140 -0.99 -0.28 -19.47
N ALA A 141 -1.81 0.62 -19.97
CA ALA A 141 -2.29 0.57 -21.35
C ALA A 141 -1.15 0.77 -22.37
N LEU A 142 -0.06 1.45 -21.98
CA LEU A 142 1.11 1.74 -22.84
C LEU A 142 2.26 0.75 -22.62
N LEU A 143 2.45 0.25 -21.39
CA LEU A 143 3.61 -0.55 -20.98
C LEU A 143 3.34 -2.05 -20.87
N GLY A 144 2.12 -2.46 -21.16
CA GLY A 144 1.67 -3.83 -20.91
C GLY A 144 1.22 -4.05 -19.47
N ARG A 145 0.49 -5.12 -19.24
CA ARG A 145 -0.17 -5.41 -17.96
C ARG A 145 0.80 -5.38 -16.77
N PRO A 146 0.36 -4.86 -15.61
CA PRO A 146 1.10 -5.01 -14.36
C PRO A 146 1.52 -6.48 -14.19
N ARG A 147 2.74 -6.71 -13.71
CA ARG A 147 3.11 -8.07 -13.30
C ARG A 147 2.17 -8.47 -12.18
N GLY A 148 1.44 -9.55 -12.33
CA GLY A 148 0.49 -10.03 -11.34
C GLY A 148 1.11 -10.26 -9.96
N LEU A 149 0.32 -10.73 -9.01
CA LEU A 149 0.74 -10.94 -7.62
C LEU A 149 2.00 -11.80 -7.49
N SER A 150 2.94 -11.39 -6.64
CA SER A 150 4.06 -12.26 -6.23
C SER A 150 3.53 -13.55 -5.59
N ARG A 151 4.38 -14.57 -5.51
CA ARG A 151 3.99 -15.83 -4.89
C ARG A 151 3.54 -15.66 -3.43
N GLU A 152 4.25 -14.82 -2.66
CA GLU A 152 3.90 -14.50 -1.28
C GLU A 152 2.55 -13.81 -1.18
N ARG A 153 2.29 -12.84 -2.04
CA ARG A 153 0.99 -12.15 -2.07
C ARG A 153 -0.15 -13.05 -2.51
N ARG A 154 0.08 -13.96 -3.47
CA ARG A 154 -0.92 -14.99 -3.84
C ARG A 154 -1.25 -15.89 -2.66
N LEU A 155 -0.22 -16.31 -1.92
CA LEU A 155 -0.40 -17.13 -0.72
C LEU A 155 -1.16 -16.35 0.37
N GLY A 156 -0.84 -15.08 0.58
CA GLY A 156 -1.55 -14.17 1.49
C GLY A 156 -3.02 -14.07 1.13
N LEU A 157 -3.32 -13.79 -0.14
CA LEU A 157 -4.68 -13.64 -0.62
C LEU A 157 -5.53 -14.93 -0.46
N HIS A 158 -4.93 -16.12 -0.57
CA HIS A 158 -5.64 -17.37 -0.23
C HIS A 158 -6.16 -17.35 1.21
N GLY A 159 -5.34 -16.93 2.17
CA GLY A 159 -5.74 -16.85 3.57
C GLY A 159 -6.81 -15.77 3.82
N GLU A 160 -6.63 -14.60 3.22
CA GLU A 160 -7.61 -13.52 3.33
C GLU A 160 -8.97 -13.93 2.74
N LEU A 161 -9.01 -14.59 1.57
CA LEU A 161 -10.24 -15.10 0.98
C LEU A 161 -10.91 -16.17 1.82
N ALA A 162 -10.13 -17.05 2.48
CA ALA A 162 -10.69 -18.04 3.40
C ALA A 162 -11.33 -17.37 4.63
N VAL A 163 -10.65 -16.37 5.21
CA VAL A 163 -11.20 -15.57 6.32
C VAL A 163 -12.42 -14.76 5.87
N LEU A 164 -12.39 -14.14 4.68
CA LEU A 164 -13.53 -13.43 4.11
C LEU A 164 -14.75 -14.33 3.95
N ALA A 165 -14.58 -15.53 3.40
CA ALA A 165 -15.67 -16.49 3.25
C ALA A 165 -16.25 -16.93 4.60
N ARG A 166 -15.40 -17.15 5.61
CA ARG A 166 -15.82 -17.46 6.99
C ARG A 166 -16.59 -16.30 7.61
N THR A 167 -16.08 -15.08 7.46
CA THR A 167 -16.74 -13.86 7.93
C THR A 167 -18.11 -13.70 7.28
N ALA A 168 -18.20 -13.88 5.95
CA ALA A 168 -19.46 -13.81 5.23
C ALA A 168 -20.48 -14.87 5.71
N GLY A 169 -20.03 -16.09 6.03
CA GLY A 169 -20.87 -17.12 6.64
C GLY A 169 -21.42 -16.76 8.02
N THR A 170 -20.78 -15.81 8.71
CA THR A 170 -21.17 -15.36 10.06
C THR A 170 -22.06 -14.11 10.04
N ILE A 171 -21.69 -13.10 9.23
CA ILE A 171 -22.33 -11.77 9.24
C ILE A 171 -22.92 -11.34 7.88
N GLY A 172 -22.90 -12.23 6.85
CA GLY A 172 -23.35 -11.95 5.49
C GLY A 172 -22.28 -11.28 4.63
N TRP A 173 -22.42 -11.40 3.28
CA TRP A 173 -21.42 -10.90 2.34
C TRP A 173 -21.25 -9.39 2.35
N GLN A 174 -22.35 -8.62 2.51
CA GLN A 174 -22.26 -7.17 2.55
C GLN A 174 -21.33 -6.72 3.69
N ALA A 175 -21.62 -7.17 4.92
CA ALA A 175 -20.83 -6.80 6.09
C ALA A 175 -19.39 -7.36 6.05
N ALA A 176 -19.20 -8.55 5.49
CA ALA A 176 -17.88 -9.15 5.34
C ALA A 176 -16.98 -8.35 4.35
N LEU A 177 -17.56 -7.89 3.22
CA LEU A 177 -16.84 -7.05 2.27
C LEU A 177 -16.58 -5.64 2.80
N ASP A 178 -17.45 -5.12 3.70
CA ASP A 178 -17.21 -3.87 4.41
C ASP A 178 -16.08 -4.02 5.42
N ALA A 179 -15.98 -5.18 6.06
CA ALA A 179 -14.94 -5.49 7.04
C ALA A 179 -13.58 -5.79 6.40
N TRP A 180 -13.50 -6.27 5.15
CA TRP A 180 -12.24 -6.57 4.47
C TRP A 180 -11.61 -5.28 3.91
N VAL A 181 -10.80 -4.62 4.74
CA VAL A 181 -10.22 -3.30 4.49
C VAL A 181 -8.77 -3.35 3.99
N GLY A 182 -8.09 -4.50 4.07
CA GLY A 182 -6.74 -4.67 3.55
C GLY A 182 -6.57 -4.23 2.08
N PRO A 183 -7.48 -4.55 1.16
CA PRO A 183 -7.44 -4.09 -0.23
C PRO A 183 -7.47 -2.56 -0.40
N THR A 184 -8.01 -1.82 0.56
CA THR A 184 -8.10 -0.36 0.53
C THR A 184 -6.89 0.32 1.15
N GLY A 185 -5.87 -0.46 1.58
CA GLY A 185 -4.61 0.03 2.12
C GLY A 185 -4.69 0.42 3.60
N GLU A 186 -5.67 -0.10 4.33
CA GLU A 186 -5.72 0.02 5.79
C GLU A 186 -4.58 -0.75 6.46
N GLU A 187 -4.36 -0.49 7.74
CA GLU A 187 -3.22 -1.07 8.48
C GLU A 187 -3.39 -2.56 8.75
N HIS A 188 -4.63 -3.01 8.93
CA HIS A 188 -5.01 -4.39 9.18
C HIS A 188 -5.92 -4.92 8.07
N ASP A 189 -5.96 -6.24 7.89
CA ASP A 189 -6.71 -6.86 6.79
C ASP A 189 -8.22 -6.77 6.99
N PHE A 190 -8.71 -6.92 8.24
CA PHE A 190 -10.13 -6.87 8.56
C PHE A 190 -10.41 -5.95 9.74
N ALA A 191 -11.43 -5.11 9.60
CA ALA A 191 -12.01 -4.27 10.65
C ALA A 191 -13.38 -4.85 11.04
N LEU A 192 -13.40 -5.88 11.92
CA LEU A 192 -14.63 -6.47 12.45
C LEU A 192 -15.29 -5.52 13.47
N GLU A 193 -16.55 -5.73 13.82
CA GLU A 193 -17.30 -4.87 14.76
C GLU A 193 -16.58 -4.70 16.11
N SER A 194 -16.03 -5.78 16.67
CA SER A 194 -15.43 -5.81 18.02
C SER A 194 -13.90 -5.84 18.03
N ALA A 195 -13.24 -6.02 16.90
CA ALA A 195 -11.79 -6.20 16.81
C ALA A 195 -11.26 -5.97 15.40
N ASP A 196 -9.97 -5.67 15.29
CA ASP A 196 -9.22 -5.74 14.05
C ASP A 196 -8.53 -7.11 13.93
N LEU A 197 -8.33 -7.58 12.69
CA LEU A 197 -7.69 -8.85 12.42
C LEU A 197 -6.63 -8.69 11.34
N GLU A 198 -5.42 -9.13 11.67
CA GLU A 198 -4.29 -9.27 10.73
C GLU A 198 -4.16 -10.73 10.33
N VAL A 199 -4.13 -11.00 9.03
CA VAL A 199 -4.06 -12.37 8.46
C VAL A 199 -2.71 -12.58 7.83
N LYS A 200 -1.98 -13.60 8.27
CA LYS A 200 -0.70 -13.97 7.67
C LYS A 200 -0.72 -15.44 7.25
N THR A 201 -0.37 -15.68 6.00
CA THR A 201 -0.34 -17.03 5.43
C THR A 201 1.08 -17.43 5.09
N THR A 202 1.47 -18.65 5.42
CA THR A 202 2.79 -19.20 5.10
C THR A 202 2.70 -20.63 4.58
N ALA A 203 3.63 -21.01 3.69
CA ALA A 203 3.83 -22.38 3.25
C ALA A 203 5.01 -23.06 3.98
N ALA A 204 5.65 -22.37 4.91
CA ALA A 204 6.76 -22.91 5.69
C ALA A 204 6.27 -23.91 6.76
N GLU A 205 7.20 -24.73 7.28
CA GLU A 205 6.91 -25.64 8.38
C GLU A 205 6.63 -24.90 9.69
N ARG A 206 7.36 -23.81 9.92
CA ARG A 206 7.18 -22.96 11.08
C ARG A 206 6.28 -21.78 10.72
N ARG A 207 5.52 -21.28 11.71
CA ARG A 207 4.67 -20.09 11.57
C ARG A 207 5.51 -18.82 11.66
N ARG A 208 6.36 -18.61 10.64
CA ARG A 208 7.21 -17.42 10.52
C ARG A 208 6.58 -16.45 9.54
N HIS A 209 6.43 -15.20 9.99
CA HIS A 209 5.77 -14.17 9.21
C HIS A 209 6.59 -12.89 9.22
N THR A 210 6.69 -12.24 8.07
CA THR A 210 7.29 -10.92 7.96
C THR A 210 6.27 -9.88 8.39
N ILE A 211 6.70 -8.98 9.26
CA ILE A 211 5.94 -7.83 9.75
C ILE A 211 6.57 -6.59 9.15
N HIS A 212 5.73 -5.73 8.60
CA HIS A 212 6.14 -4.49 7.97
C HIS A 212 5.71 -3.29 8.81
N GLY A 213 6.69 -2.52 9.26
CA GLY A 213 6.43 -1.36 10.12
C GLY A 213 6.24 -1.72 11.60
N LEU A 214 6.06 -0.68 12.39
CA LEU A 214 5.80 -0.78 13.84
C LEU A 214 4.29 -0.81 14.16
N GLY A 215 3.46 -0.41 13.19
CA GLY A 215 2.01 -0.31 13.34
C GLY A 215 1.28 -1.62 13.15
N GLN A 216 1.75 -2.50 12.24
CA GLN A 216 1.02 -3.70 11.81
C GLN A 216 0.61 -4.66 12.95
N LEU A 217 1.31 -4.64 14.09
CA LEU A 217 0.96 -5.38 15.29
C LEU A 217 0.59 -4.47 16.47
N THR A 218 0.17 -3.25 16.19
CA THR A 218 -0.25 -2.27 17.21
C THR A 218 -1.77 -2.14 17.20
N GLU A 219 -2.38 -2.32 18.36
CA GLU A 219 -3.82 -2.15 18.54
C GLU A 219 -4.23 -0.69 18.28
N THR A 220 -5.31 -0.48 17.56
CA THR A 220 -5.95 0.82 17.48
C THR A 220 -6.62 1.14 18.82
N THR A 221 -6.59 2.40 19.26
CA THR A 221 -7.15 2.81 20.55
C THR A 221 -8.59 2.30 20.72
N GLY A 222 -8.79 1.49 21.74
CA GLY A 222 -10.09 0.90 22.10
C GLY A 222 -10.52 -0.30 21.26
N ARG A 223 -9.67 -0.77 20.33
CA ARG A 223 -9.97 -1.95 19.48
C ARG A 223 -8.86 -2.99 19.62
N PRO A 224 -9.18 -4.20 20.10
CA PRO A 224 -8.21 -5.29 20.17
C PRO A 224 -7.80 -5.75 18.78
N LEU A 225 -6.51 -6.04 18.59
CA LEU A 225 -5.97 -6.63 17.39
C LEU A 225 -5.75 -8.13 17.59
N TRP A 226 -6.31 -8.91 16.68
CA TRP A 226 -6.05 -10.35 16.58
C TRP A 226 -5.15 -10.65 15.39
N PHE A 227 -4.30 -11.64 15.57
CA PHE A 227 -3.38 -12.13 14.55
C PHE A 227 -3.76 -13.56 14.18
N ALA A 228 -4.11 -13.78 12.92
CA ALA A 228 -4.43 -15.08 12.36
C ALA A 228 -3.26 -15.61 11.53
N SER A 229 -2.63 -16.70 11.99
CA SER A 229 -1.57 -17.37 11.27
C SER A 229 -2.10 -18.63 10.59
N LEU A 230 -2.14 -18.63 9.26
CA LEU A 230 -2.55 -19.74 8.43
C LEU A 230 -1.33 -20.46 7.84
N ARG A 231 -1.35 -21.80 7.84
CA ARG A 231 -0.36 -22.60 7.13
C ARG A 231 -1.00 -23.37 5.99
N LEU A 232 -0.43 -23.24 4.82
CA LEU A 232 -0.83 -23.98 3.63
C LEU A 232 0.26 -24.98 3.24
N THR A 233 -0.15 -26.05 2.61
CA THR A 233 0.75 -27.04 1.99
C THR A 233 0.31 -27.34 0.57
N ARG A 234 1.19 -27.90 -0.24
CA ARG A 234 0.84 -28.32 -1.61
C ARG A 234 -0.24 -29.39 -1.56
N GLY A 235 -1.38 -29.10 -2.19
CA GLY A 235 -2.59 -29.92 -2.11
C GLY A 235 -2.76 -30.96 -3.23
N GLY A 236 -1.82 -31.06 -4.15
CA GLY A 236 -1.98 -31.94 -5.32
C GLY A 236 -3.30 -31.68 -6.05
N ALA A 237 -3.92 -32.72 -6.59
CA ALA A 237 -5.18 -32.61 -7.34
C ALA A 237 -6.38 -32.17 -6.47
N GLY A 238 -6.35 -32.39 -5.16
CA GLY A 238 -7.39 -31.99 -4.23
C GLY A 238 -7.25 -30.58 -3.69
N GLY A 239 -6.13 -29.89 -3.98
CA GLY A 239 -5.91 -28.51 -3.55
C GLY A 239 -6.63 -27.49 -4.42
N ARG A 240 -6.70 -26.26 -3.92
CA ARG A 240 -7.28 -25.10 -4.62
C ARG A 240 -6.18 -24.24 -5.22
N THR A 241 -6.37 -23.76 -6.45
CA THR A 241 -5.62 -22.62 -6.99
C THR A 241 -6.19 -21.34 -6.43
N LEU A 242 -5.46 -20.23 -6.52
CA LEU A 242 -6.02 -18.94 -6.12
C LEU A 242 -7.20 -18.55 -7.00
N ALA A 243 -7.16 -18.88 -8.30
CA ALA A 243 -8.27 -18.70 -9.23
C ALA A 243 -9.52 -19.49 -8.80
N ASP A 244 -9.36 -20.74 -8.31
CA ASP A 244 -10.46 -21.52 -7.76
C ASP A 244 -11.08 -20.81 -6.55
N SER A 245 -10.25 -20.32 -5.62
CA SER A 245 -10.69 -19.61 -4.41
C SER A 245 -11.40 -18.29 -4.73
N VAL A 246 -10.84 -17.49 -5.64
CA VAL A 246 -11.46 -16.25 -6.10
C VAL A 246 -12.82 -16.52 -6.74
N LYS A 247 -12.89 -17.53 -7.62
CA LYS A 247 -14.14 -17.91 -8.27
C LYS A 247 -15.21 -18.32 -7.26
N ALA A 248 -14.85 -19.15 -6.29
CA ALA A 248 -15.79 -19.64 -5.28
C ALA A 248 -16.37 -18.50 -4.42
N VAL A 249 -15.50 -17.59 -3.94
CA VAL A 249 -15.92 -16.42 -3.15
C VAL A 249 -16.78 -15.46 -3.98
N ARG A 250 -16.40 -15.22 -5.23
CA ARG A 250 -17.14 -14.37 -6.16
C ARG A 250 -18.55 -14.92 -6.46
N ASP A 251 -18.62 -16.22 -6.78
CA ASP A 251 -19.89 -16.88 -7.07
C ASP A 251 -20.81 -16.85 -5.85
N ALA A 252 -20.29 -17.08 -4.64
CA ALA A 252 -21.04 -17.02 -3.40
C ALA A 252 -21.55 -15.59 -3.07
N ALA A 253 -20.70 -14.58 -3.23
CA ALA A 253 -21.10 -13.18 -3.05
C ALA A 253 -22.16 -12.76 -4.09
N ALA A 254 -21.96 -13.13 -5.35
CA ALA A 254 -22.89 -12.81 -6.44
C ALA A 254 -24.24 -13.55 -6.31
N ALA A 255 -24.26 -14.76 -5.72
CA ALA A 255 -25.48 -15.50 -5.43
C ALA A 255 -26.36 -14.81 -4.41
N GLU A 256 -25.77 -14.11 -3.42
CA GLU A 256 -26.54 -13.27 -2.48
C GLU A 256 -27.01 -11.98 -3.19
N ASN A 257 -26.09 -11.28 -3.88
CA ASN A 257 -26.39 -10.08 -4.66
C ASN A 257 -25.32 -9.86 -5.73
N ILE A 258 -25.70 -9.68 -7.00
CA ILE A 258 -24.77 -9.44 -8.09
C ILE A 258 -23.86 -8.20 -7.89
N ALA A 259 -24.36 -7.21 -7.15
CA ALA A 259 -23.56 -6.02 -6.81
C ALA A 259 -22.40 -6.35 -5.86
N LEU A 260 -22.55 -7.36 -4.98
CA LEU A 260 -21.48 -7.81 -4.08
C LEU A 260 -20.36 -8.52 -4.86
N GLY A 261 -20.71 -9.32 -5.87
CA GLY A 261 -19.73 -9.90 -6.77
C GLY A 261 -18.89 -8.83 -7.49
N ARG A 262 -19.53 -7.77 -8.01
CA ARG A 262 -18.82 -6.63 -8.64
C ARG A 262 -17.96 -5.85 -7.66
N ARG A 263 -18.43 -5.69 -6.42
CA ARG A 263 -17.65 -5.05 -5.37
C ARG A 263 -16.41 -5.87 -5.03
N LEU A 264 -16.55 -7.18 -4.91
CA LEU A 264 -15.42 -8.09 -4.72
C LEU A 264 -14.41 -7.96 -5.86
N ASP A 265 -14.87 -7.91 -7.13
CA ASP A 265 -13.99 -7.69 -8.29
C ASP A 265 -13.18 -6.39 -8.15
N GLY A 266 -13.80 -5.32 -7.66
CA GLY A 266 -13.11 -4.05 -7.39
C GLY A 266 -12.03 -4.19 -6.32
N LEU A 267 -12.29 -4.89 -5.21
CA LEU A 267 -11.33 -5.16 -4.15
C LEU A 267 -10.18 -6.07 -4.63
N LEU A 268 -10.49 -7.10 -5.42
CA LEU A 268 -9.48 -7.98 -6.02
C LEU A 268 -8.56 -7.23 -6.98
N ASN A 269 -9.11 -6.33 -7.79
CA ASN A 269 -8.31 -5.46 -8.65
C ASN A 269 -7.40 -4.53 -7.81
N ALA A 270 -7.88 -4.00 -6.69
CA ALA A 270 -7.10 -3.14 -5.81
C ALA A 270 -5.90 -3.87 -5.18
N VAL A 271 -6.00 -5.17 -4.87
CA VAL A 271 -4.86 -5.98 -4.41
C VAL A 271 -3.93 -6.42 -5.55
N GLY A 272 -4.30 -6.17 -6.82
CA GLY A 272 -3.51 -6.54 -8.00
C GLY A 272 -3.78 -7.97 -8.49
N TRP A 273 -4.95 -8.55 -8.16
CA TRP A 273 -5.37 -9.83 -8.74
C TRP A 273 -5.60 -9.70 -10.26
N ASP A 274 -4.98 -10.58 -11.01
CA ASP A 274 -5.16 -10.70 -12.46
C ASP A 274 -5.58 -12.13 -12.82
N ALA A 275 -6.79 -12.28 -13.36
CA ALA A 275 -7.34 -13.57 -13.76
C ALA A 275 -6.56 -14.25 -14.90
N GLU A 276 -5.76 -13.49 -15.65
CA GLU A 276 -4.93 -14.03 -16.74
C GLU A 276 -3.53 -14.41 -16.29
N GLN A 277 -3.16 -14.10 -15.03
CA GLN A 277 -1.90 -14.55 -14.47
C GLN A 277 -1.91 -16.08 -14.33
N PRO A 278 -0.91 -16.80 -14.88
CA PRO A 278 -0.81 -18.24 -14.71
C PRO A 278 -0.79 -18.62 -13.22
N ASP A 279 -1.68 -19.53 -12.83
CA ASP A 279 -1.82 -20.02 -11.45
C ASP A 279 -2.09 -21.53 -11.48
N ASP A 280 -1.03 -22.30 -11.38
CA ASP A 280 -1.04 -23.77 -11.35
C ASP A 280 -0.73 -24.33 -9.95
N GLU A 281 -0.36 -23.47 -9.01
CA GLU A 281 -0.05 -23.86 -7.64
C GLU A 281 -1.33 -24.16 -6.86
N ARG A 282 -1.48 -25.43 -6.43
CA ARG A 282 -2.62 -25.88 -5.64
C ARG A 282 -2.25 -25.99 -4.17
N TRP A 283 -3.09 -25.43 -3.32
CA TRP A 283 -2.90 -25.34 -1.89
C TRP A 283 -4.03 -25.98 -1.11
N THR A 284 -3.73 -26.44 0.10
CA THR A 284 -4.69 -26.93 1.09
C THR A 284 -4.24 -26.46 2.47
N PRO A 285 -5.14 -26.24 3.44
CA PRO A 285 -4.76 -25.99 4.82
C PRO A 285 -3.93 -27.14 5.35
N ARG A 286 -2.84 -26.82 6.05
CA ARG A 286 -1.95 -27.80 6.66
C ARG A 286 -2.45 -28.24 8.03
N ASP A 287 -3.01 -27.31 8.76
CA ASP A 287 -3.58 -27.45 10.10
C ASP A 287 -4.54 -26.28 10.38
N SER A 288 -5.19 -26.33 11.54
CA SER A 288 -6.05 -25.23 11.99
C SER A 288 -5.27 -23.93 12.14
N PRO A 289 -5.83 -22.79 11.75
CA PRO A 289 -5.22 -21.48 11.98
C PRO A 289 -4.91 -21.25 13.46
N LEU A 290 -3.79 -20.60 13.72
CA LEU A 290 -3.48 -20.06 15.05
C LEU A 290 -4.07 -18.66 15.14
N LEU A 291 -4.93 -18.41 16.12
CA LEU A 291 -5.55 -17.12 16.36
C LEU A 291 -5.15 -16.63 17.76
N ILE A 292 -4.40 -15.54 17.84
CA ILE A 292 -3.86 -14.97 19.10
C ILE A 292 -4.02 -13.45 19.11
N ARG A 293 -4.07 -12.88 20.30
CA ARG A 293 -4.00 -11.42 20.48
C ARG A 293 -2.62 -10.91 20.10
N ALA A 294 -2.54 -9.79 19.38
CA ALA A 294 -1.25 -9.17 19.02
C ALA A 294 -0.42 -8.83 20.27
N THR A 295 -1.08 -8.50 21.38
CA THR A 295 -0.43 -8.25 22.69
C THR A 295 0.24 -9.48 23.29
N GLY A 296 -0.21 -10.68 22.92
CA GLY A 296 0.32 -11.97 23.40
C GLY A 296 1.46 -12.55 22.55
N MET A 297 1.94 -11.84 21.52
CA MET A 297 2.99 -12.32 20.63
C MET A 297 4.23 -11.41 20.63
N PRO A 298 5.40 -11.94 20.22
CA PRO A 298 6.58 -11.10 19.99
C PRO A 298 6.29 -10.03 18.95
N ARG A 299 6.54 -8.76 19.29
CA ARG A 299 6.32 -7.63 18.38
C ARG A 299 7.29 -6.49 18.69
N LEU A 300 7.55 -5.68 17.67
CA LEU A 300 8.22 -4.39 17.82
C LEU A 300 7.16 -3.29 17.66
N THR A 301 7.10 -2.39 18.65
CA THR A 301 6.26 -1.20 18.62
C THR A 301 7.13 0.04 18.79
N ALA A 302 6.58 1.23 18.57
CA ALA A 302 7.28 2.48 18.81
C ALA A 302 7.84 2.57 20.23
N GLU A 303 7.13 2.02 21.22
CA GLU A 303 7.54 2.00 22.64
C GLU A 303 8.80 1.17 22.93
N ASN A 304 9.15 0.23 22.04
CA ASN A 304 10.37 -0.58 22.19
C ASN A 304 11.63 0.13 21.68
N LEU A 305 11.48 1.29 21.05
CA LEU A 305 12.58 2.05 20.50
C LEU A 305 12.99 3.20 21.45
N PRO A 306 14.27 3.60 21.45
CA PRO A 306 14.70 4.78 22.17
C PRO A 306 13.92 6.03 21.75
N GLU A 307 13.76 6.97 22.68
CA GLU A 307 13.13 8.27 22.40
C GLU A 307 13.79 8.97 21.20
N GLY A 308 12.99 9.46 20.26
CA GLY A 308 13.45 10.09 19.01
C GLY A 308 14.00 9.13 17.96
N ALA A 309 14.07 7.81 18.22
CA ALA A 309 14.54 6.85 17.22
C ALA A 309 13.51 6.62 16.09
N VAL A 310 12.22 6.63 16.43
CA VAL A 310 11.12 6.43 15.46
C VAL A 310 11.16 7.48 14.35
N GLU A 311 11.52 8.73 14.68
CA GLU A 311 11.61 9.84 13.73
C GLU A 311 12.79 9.73 12.76
N ARG A 312 13.74 8.84 13.04
CA ARG A 312 14.98 8.64 12.27
C ARG A 312 15.08 7.28 11.60
N ILE A 313 14.06 6.42 11.80
CA ILE A 313 13.99 5.10 11.21
C ILE A 313 12.95 5.14 10.08
N ASP A 314 13.42 5.01 8.85
CA ASP A 314 12.56 5.08 7.67
C ASP A 314 11.73 3.80 7.47
N THR A 315 12.32 2.63 7.73
CA THR A 315 11.66 1.35 7.47
C THR A 315 12.07 0.32 8.51
N VAL A 316 11.07 -0.37 9.05
CA VAL A 316 11.27 -1.53 9.93
C VAL A 316 10.61 -2.74 9.28
N ASN A 317 11.39 -3.79 9.04
CA ASN A 317 10.88 -5.10 8.65
C ASN A 317 11.53 -6.15 9.55
N TYR A 318 10.73 -7.03 10.12
CA TYR A 318 11.22 -8.10 10.98
C TYR A 318 10.39 -9.36 10.81
N VAL A 319 10.96 -10.49 11.23
CA VAL A 319 10.27 -11.78 11.15
C VAL A 319 9.91 -12.24 12.56
N VAL A 320 8.63 -12.56 12.76
CA VAL A 320 8.17 -13.19 13.99
C VAL A 320 7.95 -14.68 13.77
N ASP A 321 8.27 -15.48 14.76
CA ASP A 321 7.96 -16.91 14.80
C ASP A 321 6.92 -17.15 15.90
N VAL A 322 5.71 -17.45 15.49
CA VAL A 322 4.59 -17.74 16.40
C VAL A 322 4.33 -19.24 16.56
N THR A 323 5.26 -20.08 16.12
CA THR A 323 5.16 -21.54 16.28
C THR A 323 5.13 -21.91 17.75
N GLY A 324 4.13 -22.68 18.17
CA GLY A 324 3.97 -23.13 19.56
C GLY A 324 3.35 -22.10 20.50
N LEU A 325 3.02 -20.89 20.02
CA LEU A 325 2.19 -19.98 20.79
C LEU A 325 0.76 -20.49 20.85
N SER A 326 0.05 -20.14 21.89
CA SER A 326 -1.37 -20.46 22.11
C SER A 326 -2.14 -19.20 22.44
N SER A 327 -3.46 -19.23 22.18
CA SER A 327 -4.39 -18.20 22.63
C SER A 327 -4.33 -18.06 24.18
N ASP A 328 -4.48 -16.83 24.65
CA ASP A 328 -4.56 -16.48 26.07
C ASP A 328 -5.90 -16.86 26.74
N GLY A 329 -6.73 -17.66 26.04
CA GLY A 329 -8.03 -18.11 26.53
C GLY A 329 -9.17 -17.10 26.35
N GLN A 330 -8.91 -15.94 25.75
CA GLN A 330 -9.98 -15.02 25.38
C GLN A 330 -10.71 -15.52 24.13
N PRO A 331 -12.04 -15.34 24.05
CA PRO A 331 -12.80 -15.74 22.87
C PRO A 331 -12.40 -14.86 21.68
N PRO A 332 -12.02 -15.48 20.53
CA PRO A 332 -11.69 -14.71 19.34
C PRO A 332 -12.94 -14.09 18.71
N PRO A 333 -12.80 -13.02 17.93
CA PRO A 333 -13.92 -12.35 17.26
C PRO A 333 -14.55 -13.19 16.15
N LEU A 334 -13.84 -14.21 15.69
CA LEU A 334 -14.27 -15.11 14.62
C LEU A 334 -13.71 -16.52 14.88
N ASP A 335 -14.56 -17.54 14.74
CA ASP A 335 -14.12 -18.94 14.83
C ASP A 335 -13.44 -19.37 13.50
N LEU A 336 -12.13 -19.60 13.57
CA LEU A 336 -11.32 -20.09 12.45
C LEU A 336 -10.83 -21.54 12.65
N SER A 337 -11.37 -22.28 13.62
CA SER A 337 -10.87 -23.62 13.98
C SER A 337 -10.95 -24.63 12.83
N ASP A 338 -11.94 -24.50 11.96
CA ASP A 338 -12.07 -25.28 10.72
C ASP A 338 -12.23 -24.31 9.55
N LEU A 339 -11.13 -23.95 8.91
CA LEU A 339 -11.08 -22.96 7.85
C LEU A 339 -10.59 -23.60 6.55
N PRO A 340 -11.49 -24.11 5.69
CA PRO A 340 -11.13 -24.57 4.36
C PRO A 340 -10.77 -23.41 3.44
N LEU A 341 -9.99 -23.68 2.39
CA LEU A 341 -9.89 -22.75 1.27
C LEU A 341 -11.17 -22.80 0.45
N PRO A 342 -11.71 -21.64 0.08
CA PRO A 342 -12.94 -21.54 -0.69
C PRO A 342 -12.80 -22.08 -2.12
#